data_1734ab08bbfcedb13a4aac5a8105896e
#
_entry.id   1734ab08bbfcedb13a4aac5a8105896e
#
_cell.length_a   1.000
_cell.length_b   1.000
_cell.length_c   1.000
_cell.angle_alpha   90.00
_cell.angle_beta   90.00
_cell.angle_gamma   90.00
#
_symmetry.space_group_name_H-M   'P 1'
#
loop_
_entity.id
_entity.type
_entity.pdbx_description
1 polymer ?
#
loop_
_entity_poly.entity_id
_entity_poly.type
_entity_poly.pdbx_seq_one_letter_code
_entity_poly.pdbx_strand_id
1 'polypeptide(L)'
;MTFPQCTDKVFLGAATNPAPELPIFQKIRPLWKRLGQLVIFGVILLNLWGCTGTEAPREFAPDGEVIQRAIATKLRSHYQQLSQTINAPPPNLELKNIQVKKLDSFFLQALPVYHLQGTYDVVLNFPSQRTENRRRNPFEVYLQRQPEGKTWRSLEKNPQGWRSQQLPR
;
A
#
# COMPACT_ATOMS: atom_id res chain seq x y z
N MET A 1 -40.29 -49.94 -2.90
CA MET A 1 -39.96 -51.35 -3.18
C MET A 1 -38.57 -51.56 -2.61
N THR A 2 -38.57 -52.12 -1.52
CA THR A 2 -38.13 -53.45 -1.00
C THR A 2 -36.70 -53.43 -0.48
N PHE A 3 -36.60 -53.41 0.84
CA PHE A 3 -35.45 -53.96 1.61
C PHE A 3 -35.28 -55.44 1.34
N PRO A 4 -34.08 -56.04 1.59
CA PRO A 4 -34.07 -57.05 2.63
C PRO A 4 -32.95 -56.93 3.65
N GLN A 5 -33.32 -57.31 4.85
CA GLN A 5 -32.50 -57.73 5.99
C GLN A 5 -31.88 -59.10 5.73
N CYS A 6 -30.78 -59.40 6.40
CA CYS A 6 -30.37 -60.71 6.97
C CYS A 6 -29.05 -60.48 7.72
N THR A 7 -28.90 -60.79 8.87
CA THR A 7 -29.07 -61.80 9.93
C THR A 7 -27.74 -62.04 10.62
N ASP A 8 -27.85 -62.07 11.94
CA ASP A 8 -26.91 -62.51 12.97
C ASP A 8 -25.95 -63.66 12.59
N LYS A 9 -24.71 -63.54 13.04
CA LYS A 9 -23.98 -64.69 13.60
C LYS A 9 -23.12 -64.27 14.78
N VAL A 10 -23.61 -64.72 15.93
CA VAL A 10 -22.89 -64.86 17.19
C VAL A 10 -21.69 -65.82 16.97
N PHE A 11 -20.49 -65.43 17.39
CA PHE A 11 -19.40 -66.37 17.68
C PHE A 11 -18.74 -65.99 19.01
N LEU A 12 -18.85 -67.01 19.91
CA LEU A 12 -18.27 -67.05 21.25
C LEU A 12 -16.74 -67.03 21.20
N GLY A 13 -16.14 -66.33 22.13
CA GLY A 13 -15.13 -66.82 23.00
C GLY A 13 -13.70 -67.00 22.46
N ALA A 14 -12.82 -66.09 22.78
CA ALA A 14 -11.45 -66.44 23.13
C ALA A 14 -10.95 -65.40 24.15
N ALA A 15 -10.80 -65.86 25.40
CA ALA A 15 -10.10 -65.14 26.44
C ALA A 15 -8.61 -65.04 26.09
N THR A 16 -8.17 -63.82 25.73
CA THR A 16 -6.74 -63.52 25.64
C THR A 16 -6.36 -62.65 26.85
N ASN A 17 -5.52 -63.19 27.72
CA ASN A 17 -4.93 -62.52 28.87
C ASN A 17 -4.30 -61.20 28.41
N PRO A 18 -4.48 -60.09 29.15
CA PRO A 18 -3.73 -58.87 28.90
C PRO A 18 -2.27 -59.10 29.32
N ALA A 19 -1.37 -58.88 28.38
CA ALA A 19 0.06 -58.84 28.64
C ALA A 19 0.35 -57.69 29.66
N PRO A 20 1.34 -57.87 30.57
CA PRO A 20 1.66 -56.85 31.55
C PRO A 20 2.17 -55.59 30.86
N GLU A 21 1.39 -54.54 30.89
CA GLU A 21 1.77 -53.21 30.44
C GLU A 21 2.91 -52.70 31.34
N LEU A 22 4.09 -52.50 30.77
CA LEU A 22 5.24 -51.93 31.41
C LEU A 22 4.91 -50.47 31.86
N PRO A 23 5.11 -50.12 33.13
CA PRO A 23 4.66 -48.83 33.68
C PRO A 23 5.43 -47.61 33.15
N ILE A 24 6.38 -47.82 32.25
CA ILE A 24 7.21 -46.75 31.70
C ILE A 24 6.47 -45.90 30.63
N PHE A 25 5.49 -46.48 29.93
CA PHE A 25 4.77 -45.80 28.87
C PHE A 25 3.68 -44.85 29.35
N GLN A 26 3.19 -44.96 30.57
CA GLN A 26 2.15 -44.12 31.13
C GLN A 26 2.62 -42.71 31.54
N LYS A 27 3.93 -42.52 31.78
CA LYS A 27 4.46 -41.24 32.28
C LYS A 27 4.80 -40.24 31.14
N ILE A 28 4.81 -40.69 29.90
CA ILE A 28 5.23 -39.88 28.74
C ILE A 28 4.04 -39.15 28.06
N ARG A 29 2.81 -39.67 28.24
CA ARG A 29 1.59 -39.10 27.61
C ARG A 29 1.28 -37.65 28.00
N PRO A 30 1.46 -37.16 29.25
CA PRO A 30 1.16 -35.74 29.54
C PRO A 30 2.21 -34.78 29.01
N LEU A 31 3.45 -35.25 28.80
CA LEU A 31 4.53 -34.41 28.29
C LEU A 31 4.34 -34.07 26.80
N TRP A 32 3.91 -35.05 26.00
CA TRP A 32 3.66 -34.87 24.58
C TRP A 32 2.46 -33.97 24.31
N LYS A 33 1.41 -34.04 25.15
CA LYS A 33 0.26 -33.10 25.04
C LYS A 33 0.67 -31.64 25.32
N ARG A 34 1.55 -31.43 26.31
CA ARG A 34 2.06 -30.07 26.59
C ARG A 34 3.02 -29.59 25.52
N LEU A 35 3.87 -30.48 24.96
CA LEU A 35 4.77 -30.14 23.87
C LEU A 35 3.97 -29.77 22.59
N GLY A 36 2.94 -30.56 22.25
CA GLY A 36 2.06 -30.26 21.13
C GLY A 36 1.31 -28.93 21.29
N GLN A 37 0.88 -28.61 22.51
CA GLN A 37 0.19 -27.35 22.80
C GLN A 37 1.12 -26.13 22.69
N LEU A 38 2.39 -26.27 23.09
CA LEU A 38 3.41 -25.21 22.92
C LEU A 38 3.79 -24.98 21.45
N VAL A 39 3.86 -26.04 20.64
CA VAL A 39 4.12 -25.94 19.20
C VAL A 39 2.97 -25.24 18.49
N ILE A 40 1.72 -25.58 18.81
CA ILE A 40 0.54 -24.91 18.23
C ILE A 40 0.51 -23.43 18.63
N PHE A 41 0.81 -23.11 19.88
CA PHE A 41 0.87 -21.71 20.34
C PHE A 41 2.00 -20.93 19.66
N GLY A 42 3.17 -21.57 19.46
CA GLY A 42 4.28 -20.98 18.72
C GLY A 42 3.95 -20.69 17.25
N VAL A 43 3.25 -21.61 16.58
CA VAL A 43 2.80 -21.44 15.17
C VAL A 43 1.77 -20.31 15.05
N ILE A 44 0.86 -20.18 16.02
CA ILE A 44 -0.14 -19.09 16.04
C ILE A 44 0.55 -17.73 16.25
N LEU A 45 1.52 -17.65 17.15
CA LEU A 45 2.28 -16.41 17.39
C LEU A 45 3.12 -15.99 16.18
N LEU A 46 3.68 -16.93 15.43
CA LEU A 46 4.44 -16.64 14.20
C LEU A 46 3.55 -16.08 13.09
N ASN A 47 2.27 -16.46 13.03
CA ASN A 47 1.32 -15.92 12.06
C ASN A 47 0.84 -14.49 12.38
N LEU A 48 0.99 -14.02 13.62
CA LEU A 48 0.61 -12.66 14.01
C LEU A 48 1.65 -11.59 13.64
N TRP A 49 2.86 -11.98 13.24
CA TRP A 49 3.92 -11.05 12.81
C TRP A 49 3.89 -10.74 11.31
N GLY A 50 2.93 -11.27 10.56
CA GLY A 50 2.90 -11.29 9.10
C GLY A 50 2.17 -10.16 8.39
N CYS A 51 1.82 -9.02 9.01
CA CYS A 51 1.15 -7.91 8.30
C CYS A 51 1.62 -6.54 8.76
N THR A 52 2.88 -6.21 8.56
CA THR A 52 3.29 -4.81 8.44
C THR A 52 3.17 -4.42 6.97
N GLY A 53 1.97 -4.05 6.54
CA GLY A 53 1.75 -3.46 5.23
C GLY A 53 2.59 -2.18 5.13
N THR A 54 3.68 -2.23 4.39
CA THR A 54 4.56 -1.06 4.12
C THR A 54 3.92 -0.10 3.13
N GLU A 55 2.77 -0.46 2.54
CA GLU A 55 2.03 0.36 1.59
C GLU A 55 0.91 1.14 2.28
N ALA A 56 0.78 2.42 1.94
CA ALA A 56 -0.33 3.24 2.40
C ALA A 56 -1.63 2.84 1.70
N PRO A 57 -2.80 2.89 2.41
CA PRO A 57 -4.08 2.52 1.85
C PRO A 57 -4.45 3.36 0.62
N ARG A 58 -4.87 2.71 -0.45
CA ARG A 58 -5.23 3.39 -1.72
C ARG A 58 -6.49 4.24 -1.62
N GLU A 59 -7.38 3.93 -0.69
CA GLU A 59 -8.60 4.71 -0.38
C GLU A 59 -8.30 6.15 0.09
N PHE A 60 -7.09 6.41 0.57
CA PHE A 60 -6.62 7.74 0.96
C PHE A 60 -5.73 8.38 -0.11
N ALA A 61 -5.70 7.84 -1.32
CA ALA A 61 -4.95 8.43 -2.42
C ALA A 61 -5.49 9.83 -2.78
N PRO A 62 -4.63 10.73 -3.29
CA PRO A 62 -5.04 12.08 -3.69
C PRO A 62 -6.06 12.01 -4.85
N ASP A 63 -7.05 12.87 -4.79
CA ASP A 63 -8.01 13.07 -5.86
C ASP A 63 -7.41 13.84 -7.05
N GLY A 64 -8.13 13.90 -8.14
CA GLY A 64 -7.68 14.56 -9.37
C GLY A 64 -7.37 16.04 -9.17
N GLU A 65 -8.09 16.73 -8.28
CA GLU A 65 -7.89 18.15 -7.99
C GLU A 65 -6.57 18.40 -7.24
N VAL A 66 -6.25 17.56 -6.26
CA VAL A 66 -4.96 17.62 -5.54
C VAL A 66 -3.80 17.35 -6.49
N ILE A 67 -3.93 16.37 -7.38
CA ILE A 67 -2.92 16.05 -8.39
C ILE A 67 -2.71 17.23 -9.34
N GLN A 68 -3.79 17.82 -9.84
CA GLN A 68 -3.75 19.01 -10.71
C GLN A 68 -3.04 20.17 -10.03
N ARG A 69 -3.39 20.47 -8.78
CA ARG A 69 -2.74 21.53 -7.98
C ARG A 69 -1.24 21.27 -7.78
N ALA A 70 -0.85 20.03 -7.53
CA ALA A 70 0.55 19.66 -7.36
C ALA A 70 1.36 19.89 -8.65
N ILE A 71 0.85 19.44 -9.79
CA ILE A 71 1.48 19.63 -11.09
C ILE A 71 1.54 21.14 -11.42
N ALA A 72 0.45 21.87 -11.22
CA ALA A 72 0.40 23.31 -11.46
C ALA A 72 1.41 24.07 -10.61
N THR A 73 1.53 23.75 -9.33
CA THR A 73 2.49 24.36 -8.41
C THR A 73 3.93 24.12 -8.85
N LYS A 74 4.27 22.88 -9.21
CA LYS A 74 5.60 22.52 -9.71
C LYS A 74 5.94 23.27 -11.00
N LEU A 75 5.00 23.32 -11.95
CA LEU A 75 5.19 24.05 -13.19
C LEU A 75 5.33 25.56 -12.97
N ARG A 76 4.48 26.16 -12.14
CA ARG A 76 4.59 27.59 -11.82
C ARG A 76 5.96 27.92 -11.22
N SER A 77 6.43 27.14 -10.24
CA SER A 77 7.76 27.35 -9.66
C SER A 77 8.85 27.27 -10.72
N HIS A 78 8.78 26.28 -11.62
CA HIS A 78 9.75 26.12 -12.70
C HIS A 78 9.76 27.33 -13.65
N TYR A 79 8.57 27.75 -14.13
CA TYR A 79 8.47 28.91 -15.04
C TYR A 79 8.81 30.23 -14.35
N GLN A 80 8.53 30.38 -13.05
CA GLN A 80 8.97 31.55 -12.29
C GLN A 80 10.51 31.64 -12.21
N GLN A 81 11.19 30.53 -11.94
CA GLN A 81 12.66 30.51 -11.94
C GLN A 81 13.24 30.85 -13.32
N LEU A 82 12.69 30.26 -14.39
CA LEU A 82 13.09 30.58 -15.76
C LEU A 82 12.85 32.06 -16.09
N SER A 83 11.71 32.62 -15.72
CA SER A 83 11.36 34.02 -15.92
C SER A 83 12.31 34.98 -15.24
N GLN A 84 12.76 34.68 -14.04
CA GLN A 84 13.79 35.43 -13.33
C GLN A 84 15.13 35.40 -14.06
N THR A 85 15.51 34.24 -14.62
CA THR A 85 16.78 34.07 -15.34
C THR A 85 16.80 34.85 -16.66
N ILE A 86 15.68 34.89 -17.37
CA ILE A 86 15.58 35.59 -18.70
C ILE A 86 15.00 36.99 -18.60
N ASN A 87 14.70 37.47 -17.40
CA ASN A 87 14.03 38.75 -17.13
C ASN A 87 12.76 38.97 -17.96
N ALA A 88 11.90 37.97 -18.06
CA ALA A 88 10.64 38.00 -18.76
C ALA A 88 9.49 37.50 -17.86
N PRO A 89 8.25 38.02 -18.02
CA PRO A 89 7.13 37.58 -17.20
C PRO A 89 6.76 36.11 -17.47
N PRO A 90 6.35 35.34 -16.44
CA PRO A 90 6.00 33.95 -16.62
C PRO A 90 4.70 33.78 -17.44
N PRO A 91 4.55 32.68 -18.20
CA PRO A 91 3.34 32.38 -18.92
C PRO A 91 2.19 32.00 -17.99
N ASN A 92 0.96 32.25 -18.40
CA ASN A 92 -0.22 31.67 -17.76
C ASN A 92 -0.36 30.20 -18.16
N LEU A 93 -0.64 29.31 -17.18
CA LEU A 93 -0.64 27.87 -17.31
C LEU A 93 -2.06 27.31 -17.23
N GLU A 94 -2.49 26.56 -18.24
CA GLU A 94 -3.73 25.80 -18.23
C GLU A 94 -3.42 24.30 -18.42
N LEU A 95 -3.70 23.48 -17.39
CA LEU A 95 -3.51 22.04 -17.43
C LEU A 95 -4.76 21.34 -17.98
N LYS A 96 -4.55 20.35 -18.85
CA LYS A 96 -5.60 19.52 -19.44
C LYS A 96 -5.18 18.05 -19.48
N ASN A 97 -6.14 17.14 -19.60
CA ASN A 97 -5.93 15.72 -19.89
C ASN A 97 -4.90 15.05 -18.97
N ILE A 98 -5.02 15.28 -17.67
CA ILE A 98 -4.14 14.63 -16.67
C ILE A 98 -4.50 13.15 -16.60
N GLN A 99 -3.52 12.27 -16.85
CA GLN A 99 -3.67 10.82 -16.79
C GLN A 99 -2.61 10.23 -15.87
N VAL A 100 -3.05 9.66 -14.76
CA VAL A 100 -2.18 8.89 -13.87
C VAL A 100 -1.99 7.49 -14.45
N LYS A 101 -0.75 7.09 -14.68
CA LYS A 101 -0.38 5.78 -15.21
C LYS A 101 0.11 4.83 -14.12
N LYS A 102 0.76 5.37 -13.10
CA LYS A 102 1.32 4.60 -11.99
C LYS A 102 1.06 5.32 -10.68
N LEU A 103 0.69 4.54 -9.66
CA LEU A 103 0.49 4.98 -8.29
C LEU A 103 1.14 3.96 -7.38
N ASP A 104 2.21 4.36 -6.72
CA ASP A 104 2.86 3.63 -5.64
C ASP A 104 2.59 4.37 -4.33
N SER A 105 2.66 3.67 -3.20
CA SER A 105 2.50 4.31 -1.90
C SER A 105 3.48 3.75 -0.88
N PHE A 106 3.89 4.58 0.07
CA PHE A 106 4.76 4.20 1.17
C PHE A 106 4.55 5.14 2.36
N PHE A 107 5.18 4.83 3.50
CA PHE A 107 5.16 5.70 4.66
C PHE A 107 6.48 6.45 4.80
N LEU A 108 6.40 7.74 5.03
CA LEU A 108 7.54 8.60 5.39
C LEU A 108 7.21 9.33 6.69
N GLN A 109 7.99 9.09 7.76
CA GLN A 109 7.74 9.63 9.10
C GLN A 109 6.32 9.34 9.61
N ALA A 110 5.87 8.08 9.44
CA ALA A 110 4.54 7.60 9.80
C ALA A 110 3.37 8.26 9.03
N LEU A 111 3.62 9.11 8.04
CA LEU A 111 2.61 9.70 7.17
C LEU A 111 2.58 9.02 5.80
N PRO A 112 1.38 8.79 5.24
CA PRO A 112 1.25 8.18 3.92
C PRO A 112 1.74 9.11 2.83
N VAL A 113 2.57 8.59 1.95
CA VAL A 113 3.08 9.26 0.75
C VAL A 113 2.66 8.48 -0.47
N TYR A 114 2.14 9.20 -1.45
CA TYR A 114 1.72 8.66 -2.74
C TYR A 114 2.65 9.19 -3.83
N HIS A 115 3.26 8.28 -4.55
CA HIS A 115 4.10 8.54 -5.71
C HIS A 115 3.29 8.33 -6.97
N LEU A 116 3.05 9.40 -7.71
CA LEU A 116 2.25 9.37 -8.92
C LEU A 116 3.10 9.72 -10.13
N GLN A 117 2.96 8.92 -11.17
CA GLN A 117 3.57 9.15 -12.47
C GLN A 117 2.47 9.11 -13.54
N GLY A 118 2.61 9.96 -14.55
CA GLY A 118 1.62 10.01 -15.61
C GLY A 118 1.97 11.03 -16.68
N THR A 119 0.93 11.49 -17.38
CA THR A 119 1.04 12.49 -18.45
C THR A 119 -0.03 13.55 -18.30
N TYR A 120 0.27 14.76 -18.78
CA TYR A 120 -0.67 15.87 -18.87
C TYR A 120 -0.45 16.66 -20.16
N ASP A 121 -1.45 17.41 -20.57
CA ASP A 121 -1.34 18.43 -21.59
C ASP A 121 -1.29 19.81 -20.91
N VAL A 122 -0.53 20.74 -21.48
CA VAL A 122 -0.45 22.11 -20.97
C VAL A 122 -0.57 23.11 -22.11
N VAL A 123 -1.34 24.17 -21.86
CA VAL A 123 -1.40 25.37 -22.70
C VAL A 123 -0.64 26.47 -21.97
N LEU A 124 0.36 27.01 -22.62
CA LEU A 124 1.19 28.11 -22.15
C LEU A 124 0.78 29.38 -22.89
N ASN A 125 0.22 30.35 -22.18
CA ASN A 125 -0.14 31.64 -22.75
C ASN A 125 0.89 32.68 -22.30
N PHE A 126 1.75 33.08 -23.21
CA PHE A 126 2.77 34.08 -22.95
C PHE A 126 2.20 35.50 -23.08
N PRO A 127 2.71 36.49 -22.30
CA PRO A 127 2.29 37.89 -22.38
C PRO A 127 2.45 38.52 -23.79
N SER A 128 3.39 37.98 -24.60
CA SER A 128 3.59 38.35 -25.99
C SER A 128 2.50 37.87 -26.96
N GLN A 129 1.34 37.42 -26.46
CA GLN A 129 0.23 36.81 -27.22
C GLN A 129 0.59 35.48 -27.94
N ARG A 130 1.74 34.92 -27.66
CA ARG A 130 2.11 33.60 -28.14
C ARG A 130 1.47 32.54 -27.27
N THR A 131 0.79 31.59 -27.87
CA THR A 131 0.25 30.39 -27.20
C THR A 131 0.99 29.16 -27.65
N GLU A 132 1.44 28.34 -26.71
CA GLU A 132 2.12 27.07 -26.98
C GLU A 132 1.34 25.92 -26.33
N ASN A 133 1.01 24.90 -27.13
CA ASN A 133 0.33 23.69 -26.68
C ASN A 133 1.34 22.54 -26.62
N ARG A 134 1.57 21.99 -25.45
CA ARG A 134 2.39 20.78 -25.24
C ARG A 134 1.53 19.64 -24.78
N ARG A 135 1.58 18.51 -25.49
CA ARG A 135 0.77 17.33 -25.21
C ARG A 135 1.60 16.20 -24.62
N ARG A 136 0.97 15.39 -23.78
CA ARG A 136 1.57 14.18 -23.19
C ARG A 136 2.90 14.44 -22.47
N ASN A 137 3.00 15.56 -21.78
CA ASN A 137 4.16 15.84 -20.95
C ASN A 137 4.19 14.87 -19.76
N PRO A 138 5.32 14.21 -19.47
CA PRO A 138 5.42 13.35 -18.32
C PRO A 138 5.40 14.15 -17.02
N PHE A 139 4.80 13.60 -15.98
CA PHE A 139 4.93 14.12 -14.62
C PHE A 139 5.29 13.02 -13.63
N GLU A 140 5.96 13.45 -12.59
CA GLU A 140 6.25 12.67 -11.41
C GLU A 140 6.10 13.57 -10.20
N VAL A 141 5.23 13.17 -9.27
CA VAL A 141 4.95 13.92 -8.04
C VAL A 141 4.83 12.97 -6.85
N TYR A 142 5.30 13.44 -5.70
CA TYR A 142 5.15 12.78 -4.41
C TYR A 142 4.25 13.63 -3.53
N LEU A 143 3.15 13.05 -3.07
CA LEU A 143 2.12 13.73 -2.29
C LEU A 143 1.98 13.08 -0.93
N GLN A 144 2.23 13.83 0.13
CA GLN A 144 2.09 13.39 1.51
C GLN A 144 0.79 13.92 2.09
N ARG A 145 -0.05 13.00 2.57
CA ARG A 145 -1.28 13.36 3.28
C ARG A 145 -0.93 13.74 4.72
N GLN A 146 -1.50 14.84 5.19
CA GLN A 146 -1.27 15.31 6.54
C GLN A 146 -2.17 14.58 7.56
N PRO A 147 -1.83 14.58 8.87
CA PRO A 147 -2.55 13.81 9.88
C PRO A 147 -4.04 14.12 9.97
N GLU A 148 -4.42 15.36 9.74
CA GLU A 148 -5.82 15.81 9.73
C GLU A 148 -6.62 15.31 8.53
N GLY A 149 -5.94 14.69 7.54
CA GLY A 149 -6.55 14.05 6.39
C GLY A 149 -7.13 15.00 5.32
N LYS A 150 -6.98 16.31 5.49
CA LYS A 150 -7.57 17.35 4.61
C LYS A 150 -6.55 18.11 3.79
N THR A 151 -5.31 18.16 4.24
CA THR A 151 -4.26 18.93 3.56
C THR A 151 -3.18 18.01 3.01
N TRP A 152 -2.51 18.51 1.98
CA TRP A 152 -1.49 17.78 1.25
C TRP A 152 -0.21 18.61 1.15
N ARG A 153 0.91 17.91 1.16
CA ARG A 153 2.22 18.48 0.86
C ARG A 153 2.83 17.78 -0.35
N SER A 154 3.41 18.57 -1.23
CA SER A 154 4.30 18.05 -2.27
C SER A 154 5.67 17.79 -1.68
N LEU A 155 6.25 16.62 -1.99
CA LEU A 155 7.59 16.26 -1.58
C LEU A 155 8.51 16.24 -2.80
N GLU A 156 9.74 16.73 -2.61
CA GLU A 156 10.82 16.66 -3.58
C GLU A 156 12.00 15.91 -2.98
N LYS A 157 12.54 14.95 -3.71
CA LYS A 157 13.70 14.18 -3.28
C LYS A 157 14.97 14.93 -3.66
N ASN A 158 15.76 15.35 -2.67
CA ASN A 158 17.05 15.99 -2.82
C ASN A 158 18.18 15.08 -2.33
N PRO A 159 19.46 15.35 -2.65
CA PRO A 159 20.60 14.60 -2.11
C PRO A 159 20.65 14.59 -0.57
N GLN A 160 20.11 15.63 0.08
CA GLN A 160 20.07 15.78 1.54
C GLN A 160 18.80 15.17 2.19
N GLY A 161 17.88 14.60 1.40
CA GLY A 161 16.64 14.02 1.89
C GLY A 161 15.38 14.54 1.19
N TRP A 162 14.27 14.59 1.92
CA TRP A 162 12.98 15.04 1.40
C TRP A 162 12.71 16.49 1.76
N ARG A 163 12.44 17.32 0.76
CA ARG A 163 11.95 18.69 0.94
C ARG A 163 10.44 18.70 0.78
N SER A 164 9.74 19.34 1.71
CA SER A 164 8.29 19.38 1.77
C SER A 164 7.79 20.80 1.48
N GLN A 165 6.82 20.94 0.58
CA GLN A 165 6.14 22.19 0.25
C GLN A 165 4.63 22.01 0.41
N GLN A 166 3.98 22.94 1.11
CA GLN A 166 2.52 22.92 1.26
C GLN A 166 1.84 23.24 -0.08
N LEU A 167 0.81 22.45 -0.44
CA LEU A 167 -0.03 22.78 -1.59
C LEU A 167 -1.03 23.88 -1.22
N PRO A 168 -1.22 24.88 -2.09
CA PRO A 168 -2.27 25.87 -1.89
C PRO A 168 -3.64 25.20 -1.86
N ARG A 169 -4.57 25.75 -1.07
CA ARG A 169 -5.98 25.29 -1.00
C ARG A 169 -6.75 25.70 -2.21
#